data_f5b51a834018f3ee3f19411dda2a2e36
#
_entry.id   f5b51a834018f3ee3f19411dda2a2e36
#
_cell.length_a   1.000
_cell.length_b   1.000
_cell.length_c   1.000
_cell.angle_alpha   90.00
_cell.angle_beta   90.00
_cell.angle_gamma   90.00
#
_symmetry.space_group_name_H-M   'P 1'
#
loop_
_entity.id
_entity.type
_entity.pdbx_description
1 polymer ?
#
loop_
_entity_poly.entity_id
_entity_poly.type
_entity_poly.pdbx_seq_one_letter_code
_entity_poly.pdbx_strand_id
1 'polypeptide(L)'
;MSNNEMTLKDKLKAYTRTPGSLIVMLLVMLSAILTFAVLIFLIVYVVVHGVPYLKPSIFSLHYTSENASLMPALINTVIMTFLSLLIAVPFGIFSAIFLVEYAKRGNKFVEVIRLTTETLQGIPSIVYGLFGMLFFVTTCGWGFSILAGAFTLAIMVLPLIMRSTKEALDLVQENSVPYSASYFRQRYRESWQV
;
A
#
# COMPACT_ATOMS: atom_id res chain seq x y z
N MET A 1 -13.40 10.12 -37.23
CA MET A 1 -12.06 10.22 -36.62
C MET A 1 -11.59 8.81 -36.38
N SER A 2 -10.68 8.32 -37.21
CA SER A 2 -10.19 6.93 -37.21
C SER A 2 -9.24 6.78 -36.02
N ASN A 3 -9.61 5.98 -35.02
CA ASN A 3 -8.70 5.49 -33.99
C ASN A 3 -7.67 4.56 -34.65
N ASN A 4 -6.54 5.14 -35.04
CA ASN A 4 -5.40 4.40 -35.54
C ASN A 4 -4.64 3.81 -34.33
N GLU A 5 -5.24 2.82 -33.68
CA GLU A 5 -4.53 2.00 -32.70
C GLU A 5 -3.45 1.22 -33.45
N MET A 6 -2.21 1.69 -33.34
CA MET A 6 -1.06 0.98 -33.88
C MET A 6 -1.06 -0.46 -33.36
N THR A 7 -1.23 -1.41 -34.28
CA THR A 7 -1.22 -2.84 -33.98
C THR A 7 0.14 -3.21 -33.35
N LEU A 8 0.17 -4.19 -32.45
CA LEU A 8 1.41 -4.67 -31.80
C LEU A 8 2.52 -4.97 -32.82
N LYS A 9 2.14 -5.43 -34.04
CA LYS A 9 3.07 -5.66 -35.16
C LYS A 9 3.73 -4.37 -35.68
N ASP A 10 3.00 -3.25 -35.71
CA ASP A 10 3.52 -1.96 -36.18
C ASP A 10 4.46 -1.34 -35.14
N LYS A 11 4.15 -1.53 -33.87
CA LYS A 11 5.05 -1.15 -32.75
C LYS A 11 6.34 -1.96 -32.79
N LEU A 12 6.27 -3.28 -32.95
CA LEU A 12 7.44 -4.15 -33.10
C LEU A 12 8.31 -3.76 -34.31
N LYS A 13 7.67 -3.43 -35.44
CA LYS A 13 8.37 -3.01 -36.66
C LYS A 13 9.05 -1.63 -36.52
N ALA A 14 8.51 -0.77 -35.71
CA ALA A 14 9.15 0.52 -35.38
C ALA A 14 10.43 0.34 -34.52
N TYR A 15 10.43 -0.62 -33.59
CA TYR A 15 11.60 -0.94 -32.76
C TYR A 15 12.74 -1.60 -33.57
N THR A 16 12.45 -2.32 -34.65
CA THR A 16 13.50 -2.96 -35.48
C THR A 16 14.26 -1.97 -36.38
N ARG A 17 13.79 -0.73 -36.47
CA ARG A 17 14.40 0.31 -37.35
C ARG A 17 15.63 0.98 -36.73
N THR A 18 15.79 0.92 -35.40
CA THR A 18 16.91 1.53 -34.67
C THR A 18 17.64 0.44 -33.87
N PRO A 19 18.92 0.12 -34.19
CA PRO A 19 19.63 -0.98 -33.51
C PRO A 19 19.76 -0.83 -32.01
N GLY A 20 19.91 0.40 -31.52
CA GLY A 20 19.93 0.69 -30.08
C GLY A 20 18.61 0.36 -29.35
N SER A 21 17.47 0.67 -29.97
CA SER A 21 16.14 0.37 -29.42
C SER A 21 15.87 -1.15 -29.36
N LEU A 22 16.39 -1.90 -30.32
CA LEU A 22 16.25 -3.36 -30.38
C LEU A 22 17.05 -4.04 -29.25
N ILE A 23 18.27 -3.55 -28.97
CA ILE A 23 19.10 -4.05 -27.84
C ILE A 23 18.39 -3.80 -26.50
N VAL A 24 17.88 -2.60 -26.28
CA VAL A 24 17.15 -2.26 -25.04
C VAL A 24 15.89 -3.13 -24.90
N MET A 25 15.12 -3.32 -25.97
CA MET A 25 13.94 -4.19 -25.95
C MET A 25 14.29 -5.63 -25.58
N LEU A 26 15.37 -6.18 -26.17
CA LEU A 26 15.83 -7.54 -25.85
C LEU A 26 16.29 -7.66 -24.40
N LEU A 27 17.01 -6.67 -23.88
CA LEU A 27 17.43 -6.65 -22.48
C LEU A 27 16.22 -6.59 -21.53
N VAL A 28 15.22 -5.77 -21.84
CA VAL A 28 13.99 -5.68 -21.03
C VAL A 28 13.20 -6.99 -21.09
N MET A 29 13.05 -7.60 -22.29
CA MET A 29 12.40 -8.91 -22.39
C MET A 29 13.16 -9.99 -21.63
N LEU A 30 14.48 -10.04 -21.77
CA LEU A 30 15.32 -11.02 -21.07
C LEU A 30 15.20 -10.86 -19.55
N SER A 31 15.27 -9.62 -19.05
CA SER A 31 15.11 -9.35 -17.61
C SER A 31 13.72 -9.72 -17.08
N ALA A 32 12.67 -9.45 -17.88
CA ALA A 32 11.31 -9.84 -17.51
C ALA A 32 11.18 -11.37 -17.45
N ILE A 33 11.64 -12.09 -18.49
CA ILE A 33 11.61 -13.56 -18.52
C ILE A 33 12.40 -14.15 -17.34
N LEU A 34 13.60 -13.60 -17.06
CA LEU A 34 14.42 -14.06 -15.95
C LEU A 34 13.72 -13.85 -14.60
N THR A 35 13.10 -12.70 -14.40
CA THR A 35 12.34 -12.38 -13.17
C THR A 35 11.18 -13.36 -12.98
N PHE A 36 10.39 -13.61 -14.03
CA PHE A 36 9.30 -14.58 -13.96
C PHE A 36 9.82 -16.02 -13.73
N ALA A 37 10.90 -16.40 -14.39
CA ALA A 37 11.49 -17.72 -14.23
C ALA A 37 11.96 -17.95 -12.80
N VAL A 38 12.65 -16.98 -12.19
CA VAL A 38 13.10 -17.05 -10.79
C VAL A 38 11.91 -17.12 -9.84
N LEU A 39 10.86 -16.30 -10.08
CA LEU A 39 9.65 -16.30 -9.25
C LEU A 39 8.94 -17.67 -9.31
N ILE A 40 8.73 -18.21 -10.51
CA ILE A 40 8.11 -19.53 -10.69
C ILE A 40 8.98 -20.61 -10.06
N PHE A 41 10.30 -20.56 -10.27
CA PHE A 41 11.24 -21.49 -9.66
C PHE A 41 11.14 -21.49 -8.13
N LEU A 42 11.09 -20.31 -7.50
CA LEU A 42 10.96 -20.20 -6.04
C LEU A 42 9.63 -20.79 -5.55
N ILE A 43 8.52 -20.48 -6.24
CA ILE A 43 7.21 -21.03 -5.87
C ILE A 43 7.21 -22.56 -5.97
N VAL A 44 7.67 -23.09 -7.11
CA VAL A 44 7.73 -24.54 -7.34
C VAL A 44 8.67 -25.20 -6.32
N TYR A 45 9.82 -24.61 -6.07
CA TYR A 45 10.78 -25.12 -5.10
C TYR A 45 10.17 -25.23 -3.69
N VAL A 46 9.52 -24.14 -3.22
CA VAL A 46 8.88 -24.11 -1.90
C VAL A 46 7.74 -25.14 -1.82
N VAL A 47 6.90 -25.24 -2.85
CA VAL A 47 5.77 -26.16 -2.89
C VAL A 47 6.27 -27.61 -2.90
N VAL A 48 7.18 -27.95 -3.79
CA VAL A 48 7.69 -29.33 -3.93
C VAL A 48 8.40 -29.81 -2.66
N HIS A 49 9.16 -28.92 -2.01
CA HIS A 49 9.87 -29.29 -0.77
C HIS A 49 8.98 -29.14 0.48
N GLY A 50 7.96 -28.29 0.46
CA GLY A 50 7.09 -28.05 1.61
C GLY A 50 5.95 -29.07 1.75
N VAL A 51 5.33 -29.47 0.63
CA VAL A 51 4.16 -30.38 0.63
C VAL A 51 4.41 -31.70 1.36
N PRO A 52 5.55 -32.39 1.22
CA PRO A 52 5.81 -33.63 1.95
C PRO A 52 5.82 -33.50 3.49
N TYR A 53 6.06 -32.27 3.99
CA TYR A 53 6.09 -31.99 5.43
C TYR A 53 4.75 -31.51 5.98
N LEU A 54 3.72 -31.35 5.16
CA LEU A 54 2.38 -30.98 5.59
C LEU A 54 1.69 -32.17 6.27
N LYS A 55 1.90 -32.24 7.59
CA LYS A 55 1.22 -33.24 8.44
C LYS A 55 -0.04 -32.62 9.05
N PRO A 56 -1.13 -33.40 9.31
CA PRO A 56 -2.32 -32.89 10.00
C PRO A 56 -2.03 -32.27 11.37
N SER A 57 -0.95 -32.68 12.01
CA SER A 57 -0.50 -32.12 13.29
C SER A 57 -0.11 -30.64 13.24
N ILE A 58 0.24 -30.10 12.05
CA ILE A 58 0.51 -28.66 11.86
C ILE A 58 -0.72 -27.81 12.14
N PHE A 59 -1.92 -28.37 11.92
CA PHE A 59 -3.20 -27.68 12.18
C PHE A 59 -3.72 -27.88 13.61
N SER A 60 -2.92 -28.46 14.51
CA SER A 60 -3.28 -28.58 15.93
C SER A 60 -3.36 -27.20 16.60
N LEU A 61 -4.35 -27.02 17.50
CA LEU A 61 -4.49 -25.82 18.32
C LEU A 61 -3.46 -25.74 19.45
N HIS A 62 -2.87 -26.88 19.82
CA HIS A 62 -1.84 -26.93 20.84
C HIS A 62 -0.45 -26.88 20.22
N TYR A 63 0.29 -25.83 20.53
CA TYR A 63 1.68 -25.70 20.14
C TYR A 63 2.56 -26.52 21.08
N THR A 64 3.34 -27.42 20.53
CA THR A 64 4.44 -28.11 21.23
C THR A 64 5.69 -27.98 20.39
N SER A 65 6.87 -28.04 21.04
CA SER A 65 8.17 -27.97 20.34
C SER A 65 8.35 -29.07 19.29
N GLU A 66 7.67 -30.21 19.47
CA GLU A 66 7.70 -31.34 18.54
C GLU A 66 6.71 -31.15 17.36
N ASN A 67 5.62 -30.42 17.57
CA ASN A 67 4.51 -30.31 16.63
C ASN A 67 4.63 -29.02 15.76
N ALA A 68 5.28 -27.97 16.26
CA ALA A 68 5.43 -26.68 15.60
C ALA A 68 4.15 -26.21 14.89
N SER A 69 2.99 -26.29 15.59
CA SER A 69 1.68 -26.04 14.97
C SER A 69 1.54 -24.62 14.48
N LEU A 70 0.96 -24.47 13.28
CA LEU A 70 0.75 -23.19 12.59
C LEU A 70 -0.51 -22.46 13.09
N MET A 71 -1.52 -23.21 13.60
CA MET A 71 -2.84 -22.67 13.91
C MET A 71 -2.83 -21.52 14.93
N PRO A 72 -2.12 -21.62 16.07
CA PRO A 72 -2.03 -20.51 17.01
C PRO A 72 -1.41 -19.24 16.38
N ALA A 73 -0.40 -19.41 15.53
CA ALA A 73 0.24 -18.29 14.83
C ALA A 73 -0.72 -17.61 13.86
N LEU A 74 -1.50 -18.38 13.09
CA LEU A 74 -2.51 -17.85 12.18
C LEU A 74 -3.59 -17.07 12.93
N ILE A 75 -4.14 -17.63 14.02
CA ILE A 75 -5.15 -16.97 14.84
C ILE A 75 -4.60 -15.65 15.41
N ASN A 76 -3.41 -15.66 15.98
CA ASN A 76 -2.77 -14.47 16.51
C ASN A 76 -2.54 -13.41 15.42
N THR A 77 -2.12 -13.81 14.22
CA THR A 77 -1.94 -12.89 13.09
C THR A 77 -3.25 -12.21 12.71
N VAL A 78 -4.34 -12.96 12.61
CA VAL A 78 -5.66 -12.41 12.31
C VAL A 78 -6.12 -11.44 13.41
N ILE A 79 -5.99 -11.82 14.67
CA ILE A 79 -6.37 -10.97 15.82
C ILE A 79 -5.54 -9.69 15.83
N MET A 80 -4.21 -9.79 15.70
CA MET A 80 -3.33 -8.62 15.68
C MET A 80 -3.62 -7.69 14.51
N THR A 81 -3.85 -8.24 13.31
CA THR A 81 -4.18 -7.45 12.13
C THR A 81 -5.52 -6.73 12.32
N PHE A 82 -6.55 -7.43 12.78
CA PHE A 82 -7.85 -6.83 13.04
C PHE A 82 -7.75 -5.72 14.09
N LEU A 83 -7.06 -5.96 15.19
CA LEU A 83 -6.91 -5.01 16.28
C LEU A 83 -6.12 -3.76 15.85
N SER A 84 -5.04 -3.95 15.09
CA SER A 84 -4.25 -2.84 14.56
C SER A 84 -5.05 -1.97 13.58
N LEU A 85 -5.86 -2.58 12.70
CA LEU A 85 -6.73 -1.84 11.78
C LEU A 85 -7.87 -1.15 12.51
N LEU A 86 -8.46 -1.77 13.53
CA LEU A 86 -9.51 -1.16 14.35
C LEU A 86 -9.03 0.15 15.01
N ILE A 87 -7.74 0.23 15.34
CA ILE A 87 -7.11 1.44 15.88
C ILE A 87 -6.71 2.39 14.73
N ALA A 88 -5.96 1.91 13.75
CA ALA A 88 -5.34 2.75 12.73
C ALA A 88 -6.34 3.38 11.74
N VAL A 89 -7.39 2.65 11.35
CA VAL A 89 -8.33 3.10 10.32
C VAL A 89 -9.12 4.34 10.76
N PRO A 90 -9.76 4.38 11.95
CA PRO A 90 -10.48 5.58 12.38
C PRO A 90 -9.54 6.79 12.48
N PHE A 91 -8.41 6.64 13.16
CA PHE A 91 -7.46 7.75 13.32
C PHE A 91 -6.89 8.22 11.97
N GLY A 92 -6.56 7.30 11.07
CA GLY A 92 -6.02 7.61 9.75
C GLY A 92 -7.03 8.36 8.86
N ILE A 93 -8.28 7.88 8.81
CA ILE A 93 -9.34 8.51 8.01
C ILE A 93 -9.68 9.89 8.55
N PHE A 94 -9.93 10.02 9.86
CA PHE A 94 -10.27 11.32 10.44
C PHE A 94 -9.14 12.34 10.29
N SER A 95 -7.89 11.91 10.44
CA SER A 95 -6.74 12.78 10.21
C SER A 95 -6.63 13.22 8.76
N ALA A 96 -6.87 12.32 7.80
CA ALA A 96 -6.86 12.65 6.37
C ALA A 96 -7.98 13.65 6.00
N ILE A 97 -9.20 13.42 6.47
CA ILE A 97 -10.33 14.35 6.26
C ILE A 97 -9.99 15.72 6.83
N PHE A 98 -9.46 15.77 8.06
CA PHE A 98 -9.04 17.03 8.67
C PHE A 98 -7.99 17.77 7.83
N LEU A 99 -6.99 17.06 7.29
CA LEU A 99 -5.95 17.66 6.44
C LEU A 99 -6.46 18.17 5.10
N VAL A 100 -7.50 17.55 4.52
CA VAL A 100 -8.04 17.94 3.21
C VAL A 100 -9.08 19.03 3.35
N GLU A 101 -9.98 18.91 4.31
CA GLU A 101 -11.21 19.71 4.37
C GLU A 101 -11.07 20.94 5.29
N TYR A 102 -10.41 20.77 6.44
CA TYR A 102 -10.31 21.82 7.48
C TYR A 102 -8.98 22.57 7.48
N ALA A 103 -7.94 22.01 6.83
CA ALA A 103 -6.63 22.60 6.84
C ALA A 103 -6.53 23.78 5.88
N LYS A 104 -6.61 25.01 6.39
CA LYS A 104 -6.39 26.24 5.59
C LYS A 104 -4.99 26.22 4.99
N ARG A 105 -4.90 26.55 3.69
CA ARG A 105 -3.61 26.74 3.00
C ARG A 105 -2.78 27.79 3.74
N GLY A 106 -1.53 27.45 4.11
CA GLY A 106 -0.61 28.33 4.83
C GLY A 106 -0.56 28.13 6.36
N ASN A 107 -1.31 27.17 6.92
CA ASN A 107 -1.16 26.83 8.33
C ASN A 107 0.10 25.96 8.54
N LYS A 108 1.09 26.53 9.25
CA LYS A 108 2.36 25.84 9.56
C LYS A 108 2.17 24.51 10.29
N PHE A 109 1.16 24.38 11.13
CA PHE A 109 0.86 23.15 11.85
C PHE A 109 0.46 22.01 10.89
N VAL A 110 -0.35 22.32 9.90
CA VAL A 110 -0.76 21.37 8.85
C VAL A 110 0.42 20.95 7.99
N GLU A 111 1.29 21.88 7.65
CA GLU A 111 2.51 21.60 6.89
C GLU A 111 3.45 20.66 7.65
N VAL A 112 3.62 20.86 8.96
CA VAL A 112 4.39 19.96 9.82
C VAL A 112 3.78 18.57 9.87
N ILE A 113 2.46 18.43 10.04
CA ILE A 113 1.80 17.12 10.06
C ILE A 113 2.00 16.40 8.71
N ARG A 114 1.84 17.12 7.59
CA ARG A 114 2.04 16.55 6.26
C ARG A 114 3.48 16.06 6.07
N LEU A 115 4.45 16.90 6.39
CA LEU A 115 5.86 16.55 6.29
C LEU A 115 6.22 15.36 7.19
N THR A 116 5.69 15.34 8.42
CA THR A 116 5.89 14.22 9.35
C THR A 116 5.30 12.93 8.78
N THR A 117 4.08 12.97 8.24
CA THR A 117 3.44 11.78 7.64
C THR A 117 4.24 11.25 6.44
N GLU A 118 4.75 12.13 5.59
CA GLU A 118 5.59 11.75 4.45
C GLU A 118 6.94 11.17 4.92
N THR A 119 7.55 11.76 5.93
CA THR A 119 8.82 11.27 6.51
C THR A 119 8.64 9.90 7.16
N LEU A 120 7.56 9.70 7.92
CA LEU A 120 7.26 8.43 8.57
C LEU A 120 7.11 7.28 7.58
N GLN A 121 6.57 7.52 6.38
CA GLN A 121 6.46 6.49 5.34
C GLN A 121 7.81 6.02 4.77
N GLY A 122 8.83 6.86 4.86
CA GLY A 122 10.19 6.52 4.44
C GLY A 122 10.97 5.69 5.47
N ILE A 123 10.47 5.54 6.68
CA ILE A 123 11.16 4.79 7.74
C ILE A 123 11.02 3.28 7.49
N PRO A 124 12.14 2.51 7.47
CA PRO A 124 12.09 1.06 7.35
C PRO A 124 11.27 0.43 8.49
N SER A 125 10.46 -0.57 8.18
CA SER A 125 9.56 -1.24 9.15
C SER A 125 10.27 -1.81 10.38
N ILE A 126 11.55 -2.19 10.25
CA ILE A 126 12.37 -2.68 11.37
C ILE A 126 12.51 -1.61 12.47
N VAL A 127 12.57 -0.33 12.11
CA VAL A 127 12.67 0.78 13.08
C VAL A 127 11.38 0.88 13.90
N TYR A 128 10.22 0.72 13.25
CA TYR A 128 8.94 0.65 13.98
C TYR A 128 8.86 -0.54 14.92
N GLY A 129 9.38 -1.70 14.48
CA GLY A 129 9.46 -2.89 15.34
C GLY A 129 10.35 -2.68 16.57
N LEU A 130 11.52 -2.05 16.37
CA LEU A 130 12.43 -1.70 17.47
C LEU A 130 11.81 -0.68 18.42
N PHE A 131 11.16 0.36 17.88
CA PHE A 131 10.43 1.34 18.68
C PHE A 131 9.35 0.67 19.52
N GLY A 132 8.53 -0.18 18.90
CA GLY A 132 7.46 -0.90 19.58
C GLY A 132 7.98 -1.80 20.69
N MET A 133 9.09 -2.48 20.44
CA MET A 133 9.76 -3.32 21.45
C MET A 133 10.27 -2.47 22.63
N LEU A 134 10.97 -1.38 22.37
CA LEU A 134 11.52 -0.53 23.43
C LEU A 134 10.43 0.21 24.19
N PHE A 135 9.43 0.73 23.50
CA PHE A 135 8.39 1.56 24.11
C PHE A 135 7.29 0.71 24.76
N PHE A 136 6.57 -0.12 23.98
CA PHE A 136 5.42 -0.86 24.51
C PHE A 136 5.84 -2.05 25.37
N VAL A 137 6.83 -2.84 24.92
CA VAL A 137 7.24 -4.05 25.62
C VAL A 137 8.03 -3.70 26.86
N THR A 138 9.05 -2.82 26.74
CA THR A 138 10.01 -2.55 27.83
C THR A 138 9.55 -1.39 28.70
N THR A 139 9.29 -0.18 28.13
CA THR A 139 9.00 1.02 28.91
C THR A 139 7.60 0.99 29.51
N CYS A 140 6.57 0.62 28.71
CA CYS A 140 5.19 0.47 29.22
C CYS A 140 4.99 -0.84 30.00
N GLY A 141 5.95 -1.76 29.96
CA GLY A 141 5.87 -3.01 30.69
C GLY A 141 4.79 -3.99 30.22
N TRP A 142 4.29 -3.83 28.98
CA TRP A 142 3.25 -4.73 28.45
C TRP A 142 3.77 -6.12 28.07
N GLY A 143 5.08 -6.32 28.08
CA GLY A 143 5.71 -7.58 27.67
C GLY A 143 5.46 -7.88 26.18
N PHE A 144 5.83 -9.09 25.77
CA PHE A 144 5.53 -9.58 24.43
C PHE A 144 4.06 -9.99 24.33
N SER A 145 3.19 -9.01 24.17
CA SER A 145 1.74 -9.17 24.13
C SER A 145 1.16 -8.83 22.74
N ILE A 146 0.00 -9.40 22.44
CA ILE A 146 -0.77 -9.06 21.23
C ILE A 146 -1.06 -7.56 21.18
N LEU A 147 -1.30 -6.93 22.34
CA LEU A 147 -1.58 -5.52 22.43
C LEU A 147 -0.38 -4.66 22.02
N ALA A 148 0.82 -4.95 22.53
CA ALA A 148 2.04 -4.26 22.16
C ALA A 148 2.32 -4.37 20.64
N GLY A 149 2.11 -5.56 20.07
CA GLY A 149 2.23 -5.78 18.63
C GLY A 149 1.18 -5.01 17.82
N ALA A 150 -0.08 -5.02 18.25
CA ALA A 150 -1.17 -4.34 17.56
C ALA A 150 -0.97 -2.81 17.53
N PHE A 151 -0.54 -2.19 18.63
CA PHE A 151 -0.21 -0.77 18.66
C PHE A 151 0.99 -0.41 17.79
N THR A 152 2.02 -1.24 17.80
CA THR A 152 3.19 -1.06 16.92
C THR A 152 2.79 -1.10 15.44
N LEU A 153 1.98 -2.08 15.05
CA LEU A 153 1.44 -2.20 13.70
C LEU A 153 0.51 -1.04 13.35
N ALA A 154 -0.34 -0.61 14.29
CA ALA A 154 -1.24 0.52 14.08
C ALA A 154 -0.46 1.81 13.76
N ILE A 155 0.61 2.11 14.51
CA ILE A 155 1.47 3.27 14.26
C ILE A 155 2.14 3.16 12.88
N MET A 156 2.60 1.98 12.51
CA MET A 156 3.25 1.75 11.21
C MET A 156 2.30 1.94 10.02
N VAL A 157 1.05 1.46 10.15
CA VAL A 157 0.06 1.49 9.07
C VAL A 157 -0.68 2.84 8.97
N LEU A 158 -0.74 3.60 10.06
CA LEU A 158 -1.46 4.88 10.13
C LEU A 158 -1.04 5.88 9.04
N PRO A 159 0.25 6.17 8.79
CA PRO A 159 0.65 7.09 7.71
C PRO A 159 0.21 6.60 6.33
N LEU A 160 0.20 5.30 6.09
CA LEU A 160 -0.25 4.70 4.83
C LEU A 160 -1.74 4.94 4.61
N ILE A 161 -2.57 4.71 5.65
CA ILE A 161 -4.02 4.96 5.60
C ILE A 161 -4.29 6.45 5.37
N MET A 162 -3.61 7.33 6.10
CA MET A 162 -3.76 8.78 5.93
C MET A 162 -3.47 9.21 4.48
N ARG A 163 -2.40 8.71 3.90
CA ARG A 163 -2.02 9.05 2.53
C ARG A 163 -3.04 8.53 1.52
N SER A 164 -3.40 7.25 1.58
CA SER A 164 -4.36 6.65 0.65
C SER A 164 -5.72 7.33 0.71
N THR A 165 -6.18 7.67 1.92
CA THR A 165 -7.44 8.39 2.12
C THR A 165 -7.36 9.81 1.57
N LYS A 166 -6.23 10.50 1.80
CA LYS A 166 -6.02 11.85 1.25
C LYS A 166 -6.03 11.84 -0.28
N GLU A 167 -5.27 10.93 -0.90
CA GLU A 167 -5.23 10.80 -2.36
C GLU A 167 -6.63 10.52 -2.95
N ALA A 168 -7.43 9.67 -2.29
CA ALA A 168 -8.81 9.41 -2.69
C ALA A 168 -9.72 10.65 -2.57
N LEU A 169 -9.59 11.43 -1.49
CA LEU A 169 -10.35 12.66 -1.29
C LEU A 169 -9.96 13.74 -2.29
N ASP A 170 -8.67 13.91 -2.57
CA ASP A 170 -8.17 14.87 -3.57
C ASP A 170 -8.74 14.54 -4.97
N LEU A 171 -8.79 13.28 -5.38
CA LEU A 171 -9.39 12.83 -6.64
C LEU A 171 -10.90 13.12 -6.71
N VAL A 172 -11.63 12.93 -5.62
CA VAL A 172 -13.06 13.23 -5.56
C VAL A 172 -13.30 14.74 -5.71
N GLN A 173 -12.49 15.56 -5.06
CA GLN A 173 -12.59 17.02 -5.17
C GLN A 173 -12.25 17.51 -6.59
N GLU A 174 -11.20 16.99 -7.21
CA GLU A 174 -10.82 17.33 -8.58
C GLU A 174 -11.91 16.99 -9.59
N ASN A 175 -12.55 15.84 -9.47
CA ASN A 175 -13.65 15.42 -10.35
C ASN A 175 -14.96 16.16 -10.07
N SER A 176 -15.15 16.74 -8.90
CA SER A 176 -16.37 17.50 -8.56
C SER A 176 -16.35 18.96 -9.06
N VAL A 177 -15.16 19.55 -9.25
CA VAL A 177 -14.99 20.94 -9.69
C VAL A 177 -15.39 21.19 -11.17
N PRO A 178 -15.18 20.30 -12.15
CA PRO A 178 -15.54 20.57 -13.53
C PRO A 178 -17.06 20.67 -13.77
N TYR A 179 -17.87 19.95 -13.00
CA TYR A 179 -19.32 19.93 -13.20
C TYR A 179 -20.00 21.25 -12.79
N SER A 180 -19.60 21.84 -11.69
CA SER A 180 -20.15 23.13 -11.24
C SER A 180 -19.62 24.31 -12.07
N ALA A 181 -18.32 24.32 -12.39
CA ALA A 181 -17.70 25.39 -13.15
C ALA A 181 -18.16 25.42 -14.62
N SER A 182 -18.38 24.27 -15.25
CA SER A 182 -18.94 24.20 -16.62
C SER A 182 -20.39 24.67 -16.68
N TYR A 183 -21.21 24.29 -15.69
CA TYR A 183 -22.61 24.71 -15.58
C TYR A 183 -22.74 26.21 -15.37
N PHE A 184 -21.94 26.83 -14.52
CA PHE A 184 -21.93 28.28 -14.31
C PHE A 184 -21.40 29.02 -15.52
N ARG A 185 -20.36 28.55 -16.20
CA ARG A 185 -19.82 29.20 -17.39
C ARG A 185 -20.78 29.14 -18.57
N GLN A 186 -21.54 28.06 -18.74
CA GLN A 186 -22.56 27.93 -19.79
C GLN A 186 -23.74 28.86 -19.53
N ARG A 187 -24.19 28.97 -18.28
CA ARG A 187 -25.30 29.85 -17.89
C ARG A 187 -24.98 31.35 -18.04
N TYR A 188 -23.75 31.76 -17.75
CA TYR A 188 -23.29 33.12 -17.95
C TYR A 188 -23.13 33.49 -19.45
N ARG A 189 -22.83 32.53 -20.31
CA ARG A 189 -22.69 32.77 -21.75
C ARG A 189 -24.05 32.99 -22.45
N GLU A 190 -25.07 32.29 -21.98
CA GLU A 190 -26.43 32.41 -22.52
C GLU A 190 -27.14 33.71 -22.08
N SER A 191 -26.75 34.29 -20.94
CA SER A 191 -27.37 35.54 -20.45
C SER A 191 -26.88 36.81 -21.15
N TRP A 192 -25.88 36.76 -22.02
CA TRP A 192 -25.35 37.91 -22.78
C TRP A 192 -25.73 37.89 -24.27
N GLN A 193 -26.62 36.99 -24.68
CA GLN A 193 -27.10 36.88 -26.06
C GLN A 193 -28.59 37.35 -26.23
N VAL A 194 -29.11 38.13 -25.29
CA VAL A 194 -30.42 38.78 -25.42
C VAL A 194 -30.24 40.31 -25.50
#